data_df20c56b4df7cc622144cd4ad737a165
#
_entry.id   df20c56b4df7cc622144cd4ad737a165
#
_cell.length_a   1.000
_cell.length_b   1.000
_cell.length_c   1.000
_cell.angle_alpha   90.00
_cell.angle_beta   90.00
_cell.angle_gamma   90.00
#
_symmetry.space_group_name_H-M   'P 1'
#
loop_
_entity.id
_entity.type
_entity.pdbx_description
1 polymer ?
#
loop_
_entity_poly.entity_id
_entity_poly.type
_entity_poly.pdbx_seq_one_letter_code
_entity_poly.pdbx_strand_id
1 'polypeptide(L)'
;NLDNVGRIEIVKGAALALYGASAVAGVINIISRENSEPWTANVNTRYNDFNKEWRHGGSFSFNAGKWNSQTSIQRTTSDEVQLTSPFDTESNILHIYGGETFNVKERLTYKFSDKVKLIGRGGYFNRISKRSNYDDHYMDYSAGLKTVMNLSENDNLEISYGFDQYDKARYVNDERTHDHDYTNRQNTVRALYSHIFGKNTLTVGADFLNDYLTTYQFEDNESKNQNSCDAFAQFDYNPLQWLNIVASLRHDYFSAS
;
A
#
# COMPACT_ATOMS: atom_id res chain seq x y z
N ASN A 1 3.99 8.42 6.52
CA ASN A 1 4.97 8.42 7.59
C ASN A 1 6.14 7.50 7.21
N LEU A 2 7.38 7.99 7.28
CA LEU A 2 8.60 7.25 6.94
C LEU A 2 9.31 6.64 8.17
N ASP A 3 8.76 6.82 9.36
CA ASP A 3 9.41 6.40 10.61
C ASP A 3 9.69 4.89 10.69
N ASN A 4 8.85 4.09 10.04
CA ASN A 4 8.96 2.63 10.00
C ASN A 4 9.60 2.08 8.70
N VAL A 5 10.15 2.97 7.86
CA VAL A 5 10.82 2.55 6.62
C VAL A 5 12.28 2.23 6.92
N GLY A 6 12.68 0.99 6.63
CA GLY A 6 14.07 0.54 6.73
C GLY A 6 14.87 0.91 5.49
N ARG A 7 14.31 0.61 4.32
CA ARG A 7 14.88 0.98 3.01
C ARG A 7 13.82 1.06 1.93
N ILE A 8 14.13 1.80 0.88
CA ILE A 8 13.31 1.90 -0.34
C ILE A 8 14.16 1.32 -1.47
N GLU A 9 13.63 0.32 -2.16
CA GLU A 9 14.24 -0.27 -3.34
C GLU A 9 13.47 0.19 -4.57
N ILE A 10 14.19 0.69 -5.57
CA ILE A 10 13.61 1.10 -6.86
C ILE A 10 14.13 0.12 -7.90
N VAL A 11 13.24 -0.70 -8.44
CA VAL A 11 13.55 -1.67 -9.48
C VAL A 11 13.04 -1.15 -10.81
N LYS A 12 13.92 -0.98 -11.79
CA LYS A 12 13.60 -0.54 -13.16
C LYS A 12 13.73 -1.73 -14.11
N GLY A 13 12.80 -1.86 -15.05
CA GLY A 13 12.91 -2.85 -16.14
C GLY A 13 12.29 -4.21 -15.82
N ALA A 14 13.04 -5.31 -15.98
CA ALA A 14 12.57 -6.70 -16.01
C ALA A 14 11.77 -7.23 -14.80
N ALA A 15 11.58 -6.42 -13.76
CA ALA A 15 10.71 -6.73 -12.62
C ALA A 15 9.22 -6.82 -12.98
N LEU A 16 8.85 -6.47 -14.21
CA LEU A 16 7.48 -6.54 -14.75
C LEU A 16 6.84 -7.92 -14.56
N ALA A 17 7.61 -9.00 -14.76
CA ALA A 17 7.07 -10.34 -14.61
C ALA A 17 6.65 -10.66 -13.17
N LEU A 18 7.43 -10.23 -12.19
CA LEU A 18 7.14 -10.44 -10.77
C LEU A 18 6.02 -9.56 -10.23
N TYR A 19 5.81 -8.36 -10.81
CA TYR A 19 4.91 -7.34 -10.26
C TYR A 19 3.72 -6.99 -11.16
N GLY A 20 3.62 -7.63 -12.34
CA GLY A 20 2.51 -7.49 -13.27
C GLY A 20 2.62 -6.31 -14.24
N ALA A 21 1.66 -6.24 -15.16
CA ALA A 21 1.62 -5.24 -16.24
C ALA A 21 1.56 -3.79 -15.75
N SER A 22 1.08 -3.55 -14.52
CA SER A 22 1.05 -2.23 -13.90
C SER A 22 2.44 -1.66 -13.57
N ALA A 23 3.48 -2.51 -13.61
CA ALA A 23 4.86 -2.13 -13.27
C ALA A 23 5.71 -1.69 -14.48
N VAL A 24 5.08 -1.18 -15.56
CA VAL A 24 5.76 -0.75 -16.82
C VAL A 24 6.88 0.27 -16.58
N ALA A 25 6.68 1.20 -15.64
CA ALA A 25 7.67 2.23 -15.32
C ALA A 25 8.69 1.80 -14.26
N GLY A 26 8.45 0.68 -13.59
CA GLY A 26 9.27 0.15 -12.48
C GLY A 26 8.47 -0.10 -11.22
N VAL A 27 9.16 -0.58 -10.19
CA VAL A 27 8.58 -0.92 -8.89
C VAL A 27 9.32 -0.19 -7.78
N ILE A 28 8.56 0.38 -6.85
CA ILE A 28 9.09 0.92 -5.60
C ILE A 28 8.71 -0.06 -4.48
N ASN A 29 9.71 -0.75 -3.95
CA ASN A 29 9.53 -1.66 -2.83
C ASN A 29 9.93 -0.97 -1.53
N ILE A 30 8.99 -0.83 -0.61
CA ILE A 30 9.22 -0.20 0.70
C ILE A 30 9.37 -1.31 1.74
N ILE A 31 10.57 -1.45 2.25
CA ILE A 31 10.91 -2.45 3.26
C ILE A 31 10.86 -1.81 4.63
N SER A 32 9.99 -2.35 5.49
CA SER A 32 9.85 -1.87 6.87
C SER A 32 11.11 -2.18 7.67
N ARG A 33 11.47 -1.27 8.59
CA ARG A 33 12.54 -1.51 9.57
C ARG A 33 12.11 -2.64 10.50
N GLU A 34 12.98 -3.61 10.71
CA GLU A 34 12.84 -4.54 11.82
C GLU A 34 13.48 -3.91 13.05
N ASN A 35 12.72 -3.79 14.13
CA ASN A 35 13.23 -3.28 15.41
C ASN A 35 13.86 -4.44 16.18
N SER A 36 15.10 -4.24 16.62
CA SER A 36 15.84 -5.19 17.48
C SER A 36 15.71 -4.86 18.97
N GLU A 37 15.32 -3.63 19.31
CA GLU A 37 15.18 -3.21 20.69
C GLU A 37 13.92 -3.83 21.32
N PRO A 38 13.89 -4.07 22.65
CA PRO A 38 12.72 -4.60 23.33
C PRO A 38 11.47 -3.76 23.11
N TRP A 39 11.62 -2.45 23.08
CA TRP A 39 10.57 -1.52 22.67
C TRP A 39 11.18 -0.20 22.20
N THR A 40 10.46 0.48 21.32
CA THR A 40 10.77 1.87 20.94
C THR A 40 9.48 2.65 20.84
N ALA A 41 9.53 3.91 21.21
CA ALA A 41 8.44 4.85 21.04
C ALA A 41 8.99 6.14 20.41
N ASN A 42 8.26 6.69 19.45
CA ASN A 42 8.56 7.97 18.84
C ASN A 42 7.29 8.80 18.77
N VAL A 43 7.40 10.08 19.12
CA VAL A 43 6.33 11.05 18.97
C VAL A 43 6.89 12.26 18.23
N ASN A 44 6.19 12.72 17.22
CA ASN A 44 6.58 13.89 16.46
C ASN A 44 5.38 14.82 16.25
N THR A 45 5.68 16.11 16.23
CA THR A 45 4.72 17.16 15.93
C THR A 45 5.37 18.16 14.99
N ARG A 46 4.64 18.55 13.95
CA ARG A 46 5.06 19.57 13.00
C ARG A 46 3.94 20.56 12.77
N TYR A 47 4.29 21.83 12.74
CA TYR A 47 3.41 22.92 12.35
C TYR A 47 3.93 23.58 11.07
N ASN A 48 3.03 23.92 10.17
CA ASN A 48 3.29 24.70 8.96
C ASN A 48 2.33 25.90 8.95
N ASP A 49 2.90 27.10 9.02
CA ASP A 49 2.13 28.34 9.14
C ASP A 49 1.34 28.70 7.86
N PHE A 50 1.81 28.25 6.69
CA PHE A 50 1.19 28.58 5.41
C PHE A 50 -0.30 28.21 5.32
N ASN A 51 -0.65 27.02 5.75
CA ASN A 51 -2.02 26.50 5.78
C ASN A 51 -2.45 26.07 7.18
N LYS A 52 -1.74 26.57 8.22
CA LYS A 52 -1.93 26.19 9.62
C LYS A 52 -2.01 24.67 9.82
N GLU A 53 -1.21 23.95 9.05
CA GLU A 53 -1.17 22.50 9.13
C GLU A 53 -0.52 22.05 10.44
N TRP A 54 -1.27 21.31 11.23
CA TRP A 54 -0.75 20.53 12.34
C TRP A 54 -0.64 19.08 11.92
N ARG A 55 0.53 18.49 12.13
CA ARG A 55 0.76 17.07 11.95
C ARG A 55 1.29 16.48 13.24
N HIS A 56 0.52 15.57 13.83
CA HIS A 56 0.91 14.80 15.00
C HIS A 56 1.11 13.36 14.59
N GLY A 57 2.24 12.78 14.93
CA GLY A 57 2.59 11.41 14.64
C GLY A 57 3.14 10.69 15.83
N GLY A 58 2.95 9.39 15.87
CA GLY A 58 3.55 8.51 16.85
C GLY A 58 3.82 7.14 16.24
N SER A 59 4.85 6.49 16.74
CA SER A 59 5.10 5.08 16.46
C SER A 59 5.53 4.38 17.74
N PHE A 60 5.06 3.16 17.88
CA PHE A 60 5.45 2.27 18.96
C PHE A 60 5.82 0.93 18.36
N SER A 61 6.93 0.37 18.80
CA SER A 61 7.29 -1.00 18.46
C SER A 61 7.71 -1.77 19.69
N PHE A 62 7.40 -3.05 19.67
CA PHE A 62 7.61 -3.97 20.75
C PHE A 62 8.18 -5.29 20.20
N ASN A 63 9.21 -5.80 20.85
CA ASN A 63 9.88 -7.05 20.47
C ASN A 63 10.01 -7.93 21.72
N ALA A 64 9.31 -9.05 21.75
CA ALA A 64 9.35 -10.01 22.85
C ALA A 64 9.51 -11.45 22.31
N GLY A 65 10.74 -11.88 22.19
CA GLY A 65 11.09 -13.22 21.74
C GLY A 65 10.56 -13.51 20.32
N LYS A 66 9.46 -14.27 20.23
CA LYS A 66 8.87 -14.65 18.94
C LYS A 66 7.94 -13.58 18.34
N TRP A 67 7.56 -12.59 19.12
CA TRP A 67 6.63 -11.53 18.73
C TRP A 67 7.35 -10.22 18.42
N ASN A 68 6.98 -9.58 17.32
CA ASN A 68 7.36 -8.22 17.00
C ASN A 68 6.11 -7.49 16.52
N SER A 69 5.80 -6.35 17.14
CA SER A 69 4.69 -5.46 16.78
C SER A 69 5.23 -4.08 16.45
N GLN A 70 4.64 -3.44 15.44
CA GLN A 70 4.98 -2.09 15.01
C GLN A 70 3.69 -1.34 14.68
N THR A 71 3.30 -0.45 15.56
CA THR A 71 2.13 0.42 15.40
C THR A 71 2.60 1.81 14.97
N SER A 72 1.88 2.43 14.05
CA SER A 72 2.05 3.86 13.75
C SER A 72 0.71 4.55 13.63
N ILE A 73 0.64 5.78 14.13
CA ILE A 73 -0.54 6.62 14.08
C ILE A 73 -0.13 8.02 13.62
N GLN A 74 -0.95 8.64 12.78
CA GLN A 74 -0.74 10.02 12.37
C GLN A 74 -2.08 10.72 12.17
N ARG A 75 -2.18 11.94 12.66
CA ARG A 75 -3.27 12.88 12.37
C ARG A 75 -2.70 14.16 11.79
N THR A 76 -3.34 14.66 10.74
CA THR A 76 -3.01 15.93 10.10
C THR A 76 -4.29 16.74 9.98
N THR A 77 -4.25 18.00 10.38
CA THR A 77 -5.33 18.98 10.16
C THR A 77 -4.76 20.17 9.43
N SER A 78 -5.53 20.76 8.51
CA SER A 78 -5.10 21.97 7.80
C SER A 78 -6.30 22.87 7.51
N ASP A 79 -6.04 24.17 7.49
CA ASP A 79 -7.02 25.18 7.08
C ASP A 79 -6.97 25.40 5.56
N GLU A 80 -8.01 25.98 5.03
CA GLU A 80 -8.07 26.43 3.65
C GLU A 80 -7.14 27.64 3.44
N VAL A 81 -6.47 27.66 2.30
CA VAL A 81 -5.69 28.81 1.82
C VAL A 81 -6.24 29.27 0.49
N GLN A 82 -6.56 30.55 0.41
CA GLN A 82 -6.97 31.20 -0.82
C GLN A 82 -5.75 31.90 -1.44
N LEU A 83 -5.43 31.53 -2.67
CA LEU A 83 -4.36 32.13 -3.44
C LEU A 83 -4.96 33.09 -4.46
N THR A 84 -4.73 34.38 -4.27
CA THR A 84 -5.10 35.41 -5.26
C THR A 84 -3.90 35.71 -6.12
N SER A 85 -4.09 35.68 -7.44
CA SER A 85 -3.04 36.16 -8.36
C SER A 85 -2.93 37.68 -8.23
N PRO A 86 -1.73 38.25 -8.00
CA PRO A 86 -1.56 39.69 -7.96
C PRO A 86 -1.76 40.36 -9.34
N PHE A 87 -1.90 39.57 -10.40
CA PHE A 87 -2.05 40.04 -11.78
C PHE A 87 -3.45 39.84 -12.35
N ASP A 88 -4.37 39.21 -11.59
CA ASP A 88 -5.71 38.90 -12.06
C ASP A 88 -6.74 39.74 -11.32
N THR A 89 -7.37 40.66 -12.03
CA THR A 89 -8.41 41.55 -11.50
C THR A 89 -9.79 40.92 -11.55
N GLU A 90 -9.95 39.75 -12.17
CA GLU A 90 -11.20 38.98 -12.25
C GLU A 90 -11.05 37.63 -11.56
N SER A 91 -11.21 37.61 -10.25
CA SER A 91 -11.74 36.53 -9.38
C SER A 91 -11.43 35.05 -9.70
N ASN A 92 -10.30 34.68 -10.27
CA ASN A 92 -9.86 33.30 -10.23
C ASN A 92 -9.08 33.01 -8.93
N ILE A 93 -9.82 32.90 -7.84
CA ILE A 93 -9.26 32.50 -6.55
C ILE A 93 -8.99 30.99 -6.63
N LEU A 94 -7.70 30.63 -6.59
CA LEU A 94 -7.31 29.24 -6.41
C LEU A 94 -7.40 28.88 -4.94
N HIS A 95 -8.24 27.87 -4.61
CA HIS A 95 -8.41 27.37 -3.27
C HIS A 95 -7.53 26.12 -3.07
N ILE A 96 -6.69 26.15 -2.05
CA ILE A 96 -6.08 24.94 -1.48
C ILE A 96 -6.96 24.57 -0.28
N TYR A 97 -7.81 23.59 -0.48
CA TYR A 97 -8.79 23.21 0.54
C TYR A 97 -8.13 22.56 1.75
N GLY A 98 -8.61 22.94 2.92
CA GLY A 98 -8.25 22.34 4.19
C GLY A 98 -8.90 20.97 4.41
N GLY A 99 -8.64 20.40 5.55
CA GLY A 99 -9.24 19.14 5.95
C GLY A 99 -8.50 18.41 7.05
N GLU A 100 -8.86 17.17 7.19
CA GLU A 100 -8.30 16.29 8.21
C GLU A 100 -7.90 14.95 7.57
N THR A 101 -6.78 14.41 8.04
CA THR A 101 -6.33 13.06 7.69
C THR A 101 -5.98 12.31 8.95
N PHE A 102 -6.47 11.09 9.08
CA PHE A 102 -6.13 10.16 10.15
C PHE A 102 -5.63 8.85 9.55
N ASN A 103 -4.54 8.30 10.08
CA ASN A 103 -3.93 7.08 9.58
C ASN A 103 -3.41 6.25 10.74
N VAL A 104 -3.79 4.98 10.77
CA VAL A 104 -3.25 3.97 11.70
C VAL A 104 -2.75 2.79 10.89
N LYS A 105 -1.58 2.29 11.22
CA LYS A 105 -1.02 1.06 10.64
C LYS A 105 -0.44 0.19 11.73
N GLU A 106 -0.68 -1.10 11.60
CA GLU A 106 -0.11 -2.14 12.45
C GLU A 106 0.60 -3.17 11.59
N ARG A 107 1.73 -3.66 12.09
CA ARG A 107 2.43 -4.82 11.58
C ARG A 107 2.81 -5.72 12.73
N LEU A 108 2.24 -6.91 12.75
CA LEU A 108 2.52 -7.94 13.72
C LEU A 108 3.30 -9.08 13.06
N THR A 109 4.43 -9.45 13.62
CA THR A 109 5.24 -10.59 13.16
C THR A 109 5.34 -11.63 14.26
N TYR A 110 5.04 -12.88 13.93
CA TYR A 110 5.25 -14.02 14.80
C TYR A 110 6.23 -15.01 14.17
N LYS A 111 7.30 -15.34 14.88
CA LYS A 111 8.30 -16.31 14.46
C LYS A 111 7.96 -17.68 15.09
N PHE A 112 7.38 -18.59 14.31
CA PHE A 112 7.16 -19.97 14.76
C PHE A 112 8.49 -20.67 15.02
N SER A 113 9.45 -20.47 14.11
CA SER A 113 10.83 -20.96 14.16
C SER A 113 11.74 -20.04 13.35
N ASP A 114 13.03 -20.36 13.28
CA ASP A 114 13.98 -19.63 12.42
C ASP A 114 13.66 -19.78 10.92
N LYS A 115 12.89 -20.82 10.58
CA LYS A 115 12.50 -21.12 9.20
C LYS A 115 11.13 -20.59 8.83
N VAL A 116 10.23 -20.33 9.78
CA VAL A 116 8.82 -19.98 9.51
C VAL A 116 8.41 -18.75 10.30
N LYS A 117 7.94 -17.73 9.60
CA LYS A 117 7.36 -16.52 10.19
C LYS A 117 6.04 -16.17 9.53
N LEU A 118 5.13 -15.66 10.35
CA LEU A 118 3.83 -15.11 9.96
C LEU A 118 3.86 -13.59 10.17
N ILE A 119 3.38 -12.84 9.20
CA ILE A 119 3.32 -11.38 9.23
C ILE A 119 1.87 -10.97 8.97
N GLY A 120 1.23 -10.38 9.99
CA GLY A 120 -0.07 -9.72 9.87
C GLY A 120 0.13 -8.23 9.65
N ARG A 121 -0.71 -7.61 8.84
CA ARG A 121 -0.76 -6.17 8.62
C ARG A 121 -2.20 -5.69 8.69
N GLY A 122 -2.40 -4.51 9.26
CA GLY A 122 -3.68 -3.83 9.26
C GLY A 122 -3.47 -2.34 9.04
N GLY A 123 -4.42 -1.69 8.39
CA GLY A 123 -4.38 -0.27 8.13
C GLY A 123 -5.78 0.33 8.12
N TYR A 124 -5.88 1.54 8.63
CA TYR A 124 -7.04 2.39 8.48
C TYR A 124 -6.57 3.79 8.10
N PHE A 125 -7.15 4.33 7.05
CA PHE A 125 -6.94 5.68 6.60
C PHE A 125 -8.28 6.37 6.45
N ASN A 126 -8.37 7.61 6.94
CA ASN A 126 -9.51 8.49 6.74
C ASN A 126 -9.00 9.87 6.34
N ARG A 127 -9.60 10.45 5.32
CA ARG A 127 -9.37 11.83 4.91
C ARG A 127 -10.69 12.53 4.68
N ILE A 128 -10.86 13.69 5.31
CA ILE A 128 -11.94 14.61 5.05
C ILE A 128 -11.35 15.80 4.30
N SER A 129 -11.82 16.05 3.08
CA SER A 129 -11.43 17.19 2.27
C SER A 129 -12.59 18.18 2.25
N LYS A 130 -12.43 19.27 2.97
CA LYS A 130 -13.46 20.31 3.10
C LYS A 130 -13.46 21.19 1.87
N ARG A 131 -14.62 21.31 1.23
CA ARG A 131 -14.89 22.19 0.09
C ARG A 131 -15.86 23.30 0.51
N SER A 132 -16.04 24.30 -0.33
CA SER A 132 -16.94 25.43 -0.01
C SER A 132 -18.38 25.00 0.26
N ASN A 133 -18.88 23.98 -0.45
CA ASN A 133 -20.29 23.58 -0.42
C ASN A 133 -20.52 22.12 -0.03
N TYR A 134 -19.43 21.34 0.18
CA TYR A 134 -19.51 19.93 0.53
C TYR A 134 -18.20 19.45 1.10
N ASP A 135 -18.23 18.31 1.78
CA ASP A 135 -17.06 17.58 2.24
C ASP A 135 -16.95 16.24 1.50
N ASP A 136 -15.79 15.92 0.95
CA ASP A 136 -15.49 14.60 0.44
C ASP A 136 -14.74 13.78 1.51
N HIS A 137 -15.31 12.64 1.87
CA HIS A 137 -14.74 11.69 2.81
C HIS A 137 -14.14 10.53 2.03
N TYR A 138 -12.90 10.20 2.35
CA TYR A 138 -12.15 9.09 1.78
C TYR A 138 -11.74 8.15 2.90
N MET A 139 -12.07 6.88 2.79
CA MET A 139 -11.75 5.85 3.77
C MET A 139 -11.05 4.69 3.08
N ASP A 140 -10.02 4.17 3.72
CA ASP A 140 -9.29 3.01 3.26
C ASP A 140 -9.11 2.03 4.43
N TYR A 141 -9.44 0.77 4.18
CA TYR A 141 -9.31 -0.34 5.11
C TYR A 141 -8.42 -1.38 4.46
N SER A 142 -7.28 -1.64 5.05
CA SER A 142 -6.38 -2.66 4.55
C SER A 142 -6.07 -3.72 5.60
N ALA A 143 -6.00 -4.97 5.15
CA ALA A 143 -5.57 -6.10 5.97
C ALA A 143 -4.70 -7.04 5.13
N GLY A 144 -3.74 -7.69 5.74
CA GLY A 144 -2.88 -8.62 5.03
C GLY A 144 -2.28 -9.67 5.96
N LEU A 145 -2.09 -10.85 5.41
CA LEU A 145 -1.42 -11.96 6.08
C LEU A 145 -0.38 -12.54 5.13
N LYS A 146 0.87 -12.69 5.60
CA LYS A 146 1.96 -13.26 4.82
C LYS A 146 2.71 -14.30 5.65
N THR A 147 2.84 -15.49 5.11
CA THR A 147 3.71 -16.53 5.65
C THR A 147 4.98 -16.59 4.82
N VAL A 148 6.14 -16.63 5.48
CA VAL A 148 7.45 -16.82 4.86
C VAL A 148 8.06 -18.08 5.44
N MET A 149 8.45 -18.99 4.57
CA MET A 149 8.98 -20.31 4.92
C MET A 149 10.30 -20.55 4.20
N ASN A 150 11.40 -20.68 4.95
CA ASN A 150 12.69 -21.15 4.45
C ASN A 150 12.69 -22.67 4.52
N LEU A 151 12.30 -23.32 3.42
CA LEU A 151 12.17 -24.79 3.35
C LEU A 151 13.54 -25.47 3.46
N SER A 152 14.56 -24.86 2.84
CA SER A 152 15.97 -25.24 2.96
C SER A 152 16.85 -23.98 2.92
N GLU A 153 18.17 -24.12 2.88
CA GLU A 153 19.11 -23.00 2.69
C GLU A 153 18.94 -22.32 1.33
N ASN A 154 18.46 -23.07 0.35
CA ASN A 154 18.29 -22.61 -1.03
C ASN A 154 16.84 -22.39 -1.43
N ASP A 155 15.86 -22.79 -0.60
CA ASP A 155 14.44 -22.80 -0.94
C ASP A 155 13.64 -21.87 -0.03
N ASN A 156 12.95 -20.92 -0.62
CA ASN A 156 12.03 -20.02 0.06
C ASN A 156 10.64 -20.10 -0.55
N LEU A 157 9.61 -20.17 0.28
CA LEU A 157 8.21 -20.10 -0.10
C LEU A 157 7.52 -18.97 0.65
N GLU A 158 6.85 -18.09 -0.07
CA GLU A 158 6.03 -17.03 0.48
C GLU A 158 4.58 -17.21 0.00
N ILE A 159 3.64 -17.16 0.93
CA ILE A 159 2.21 -17.14 0.62
C ILE A 159 1.62 -15.92 1.31
N SER A 160 0.86 -15.11 0.59
CA SER A 160 0.23 -13.91 1.13
C SER A 160 -1.20 -13.76 0.67
N TYR A 161 -2.00 -13.19 1.55
CA TYR A 161 -3.34 -12.68 1.30
C TYR A 161 -3.37 -11.19 1.63
N GLY A 162 -4.03 -10.40 0.81
CA GLY A 162 -4.27 -8.99 1.01
C GLY A 162 -5.73 -8.64 0.77
N PHE A 163 -6.27 -7.81 1.61
CA PHE A 163 -7.57 -7.16 1.47
C PHE A 163 -7.35 -5.65 1.49
N ASP A 164 -7.99 -4.96 0.58
CA ASP A 164 -8.00 -3.50 0.50
C ASP A 164 -9.40 -3.04 0.11
N GLN A 165 -9.95 -2.06 0.83
CA GLN A 165 -11.22 -1.42 0.49
C GLN A 165 -11.08 0.08 0.61
N TYR A 166 -11.34 0.77 -0.50
CA TYR A 166 -11.35 2.21 -0.59
C TYR A 166 -12.76 2.71 -0.86
N ASP A 167 -13.25 3.58 0.03
CA ASP A 167 -14.56 4.20 -0.07
C ASP A 167 -14.40 5.72 -0.22
N LYS A 168 -15.23 6.31 -1.07
CA LYS A 168 -15.46 7.75 -1.14
C LYS A 168 -16.93 8.04 -0.96
N ALA A 169 -17.24 9.03 -0.12
CA ALA A 169 -18.60 9.56 0.05
C ALA A 169 -18.57 11.09 0.11
N ARG A 170 -19.63 11.72 -0.36
CA ARG A 170 -19.81 13.15 -0.29
C ARG A 170 -20.87 13.51 0.76
N TYR A 171 -20.62 14.61 1.47
CA TYR A 171 -21.53 15.16 2.46
C TYR A 171 -21.83 16.62 2.11
N VAL A 172 -23.12 16.99 2.16
CA VAL A 172 -23.62 18.35 1.99
C VAL A 172 -24.42 18.68 3.24
N ASN A 173 -24.06 19.73 3.96
CA ASN A 173 -24.67 20.10 5.24
C ASN A 173 -24.71 18.93 6.26
N ASP A 174 -23.60 18.18 6.36
CA ASP A 174 -23.44 16.99 7.23
C ASP A 174 -24.32 15.78 6.84
N GLU A 175 -25.06 15.84 5.73
CA GLU A 175 -25.84 14.72 5.20
C GLU A 175 -25.12 14.05 4.03
N ARG A 176 -25.03 12.72 4.06
CA ARG A 176 -24.42 11.95 2.96
C ARG A 176 -25.28 12.03 1.72
N THR A 177 -24.68 12.41 0.60
CA THR A 177 -25.29 12.34 -0.72
C THR A 177 -24.76 11.09 -1.45
N HIS A 178 -25.67 10.28 -2.01
CA HIS A 178 -25.28 9.02 -2.65
C HIS A 178 -24.88 9.16 -4.13
N ASP A 179 -25.01 10.36 -4.67
CA ASP A 179 -24.71 10.70 -6.07
C ASP A 179 -23.21 10.76 -6.41
N HIS A 180 -22.32 10.59 -5.41
CA HIS A 180 -20.88 10.58 -5.55
C HIS A 180 -20.22 9.41 -4.81
N ASP A 181 -21.00 8.39 -4.47
CA ASP A 181 -20.49 7.20 -3.81
C ASP A 181 -19.58 6.41 -4.74
N TYR A 182 -18.48 5.94 -4.17
CA TYR A 182 -17.49 5.09 -4.82
C TYR A 182 -16.97 4.08 -3.82
N THR A 183 -16.94 2.80 -4.20
CA THR A 183 -16.32 1.73 -3.43
C THR A 183 -15.50 0.86 -4.37
N ASN A 184 -14.22 0.71 -4.07
CA ASN A 184 -13.38 -0.31 -4.68
C ASN A 184 -12.91 -1.27 -3.59
N ARG A 185 -13.03 -2.56 -3.82
CA ARG A 185 -12.61 -3.61 -2.90
C ARG A 185 -11.80 -4.66 -3.64
N GLN A 186 -10.62 -4.94 -3.14
CA GLN A 186 -9.68 -5.89 -3.72
C GLN A 186 -9.32 -6.99 -2.73
N ASN A 187 -9.30 -8.22 -3.22
CA ASN A 187 -8.75 -9.38 -2.53
C ASN A 187 -7.63 -9.95 -3.38
N THR A 188 -6.46 -10.10 -2.81
CA THR A 188 -5.28 -10.63 -3.50
C THR A 188 -4.75 -11.86 -2.78
N VAL A 189 -4.43 -12.91 -3.52
CA VAL A 189 -3.68 -14.07 -3.03
C VAL A 189 -2.44 -14.20 -3.88
N ARG A 190 -1.27 -14.36 -3.28
CA ARG A 190 -0.01 -14.57 -3.97
C ARG A 190 0.77 -15.70 -3.36
N ALA A 191 1.29 -16.60 -4.20
CA ALA A 191 2.25 -17.61 -3.84
C ALA A 191 3.54 -17.38 -4.64
N LEU A 192 4.69 -17.41 -3.98
CA LEU A 192 6.01 -17.18 -4.56
C LEU A 192 6.98 -18.22 -4.03
N TYR A 193 7.60 -18.98 -4.93
CA TYR A 193 8.67 -19.91 -4.59
C TYR A 193 9.96 -19.48 -5.27
N SER A 194 11.06 -19.48 -4.52
CA SER A 194 12.39 -19.17 -5.02
C SER A 194 13.35 -20.27 -4.67
N HIS A 195 14.19 -20.68 -5.66
CA HIS A 195 15.28 -21.63 -5.48
C HIS A 195 16.60 -21.06 -5.95
N ILE A 196 17.65 -21.22 -5.15
CA ILE A 196 19.00 -20.73 -5.42
C ILE A 196 19.86 -21.87 -5.94
N PHE A 197 20.36 -21.74 -7.17
CA PHE A 197 21.30 -22.66 -7.83
C PHE A 197 22.71 -22.04 -7.83
N GLY A 198 23.48 -22.21 -6.80
CA GLY A 198 24.78 -21.57 -6.67
C GLY A 198 24.69 -20.05 -6.66
N LYS A 199 24.98 -19.38 -7.79
CA LYS A 199 24.86 -17.92 -7.94
C LYS A 199 23.57 -17.48 -8.65
N ASN A 200 22.79 -18.43 -9.14
CA ASN A 200 21.60 -18.17 -9.94
C ASN A 200 20.34 -18.36 -9.09
N THR A 201 19.24 -17.69 -9.45
CA THR A 201 17.98 -17.83 -8.74
C THR A 201 16.85 -18.05 -9.72
N LEU A 202 16.03 -19.08 -9.49
CA LEU A 202 14.74 -19.26 -10.15
C LEU A 202 13.64 -18.83 -9.18
N THR A 203 12.77 -17.96 -9.64
CA THR A 203 11.57 -17.56 -8.91
C THR A 203 10.36 -17.89 -9.76
N VAL A 204 9.39 -18.61 -9.20
CA VAL A 204 8.11 -18.90 -9.82
C VAL A 204 6.98 -18.45 -8.91
N GLY A 205 5.87 -18.03 -9.47
CA GLY A 205 4.75 -17.58 -8.66
C GLY A 205 3.43 -17.57 -9.41
N ALA A 206 2.39 -17.41 -8.61
CA ALA A 206 1.03 -17.25 -9.07
C ALA A 206 0.31 -16.20 -8.23
N ASP A 207 -0.52 -15.39 -8.90
CA ASP A 207 -1.36 -14.37 -8.29
C ASP A 207 -2.83 -14.65 -8.62
N PHE A 208 -3.69 -14.36 -7.66
CA PHE A 208 -5.12 -14.22 -7.87
C PHE A 208 -5.58 -12.87 -7.35
N LEU A 209 -6.32 -12.13 -8.15
CA LEU A 209 -6.94 -10.86 -7.79
C LEU A 209 -8.44 -10.96 -8.05
N ASN A 210 -9.23 -10.60 -7.05
CA ASN A 210 -10.63 -10.27 -7.21
C ASN A 210 -10.79 -8.76 -6.96
N ASP A 211 -11.28 -8.05 -7.95
CA ASP A 211 -11.49 -6.60 -7.92
C ASP A 211 -12.98 -6.29 -8.11
N TYR A 212 -13.57 -5.62 -7.11
CA TYR A 212 -14.97 -5.21 -7.09
C TYR A 212 -15.04 -3.69 -7.07
N LEU A 213 -15.82 -3.11 -7.99
CA LEU A 213 -16.02 -1.68 -8.13
C LEU A 213 -17.49 -1.34 -8.20
N THR A 214 -17.91 -0.39 -7.36
CA THR A 214 -19.18 0.33 -7.48
C THR A 214 -18.90 1.82 -7.53
N THR A 215 -19.52 2.53 -8.45
CA THR A 215 -19.36 3.98 -8.58
C THR A 215 -20.66 4.59 -9.10
N TYR A 216 -20.95 5.82 -8.67
CA TYR A 216 -22.05 6.64 -9.15
C TYR A 216 -22.00 6.90 -10.68
N GLN A 217 -20.87 6.61 -11.34
CA GLN A 217 -20.70 6.78 -12.79
C GLN A 217 -21.27 5.59 -13.58
N PHE A 218 -21.57 4.49 -12.93
CA PHE A 218 -22.23 3.36 -13.58
C PHE A 218 -23.75 3.60 -13.64
N GLU A 219 -24.36 3.18 -14.73
CA GLU A 219 -25.81 3.20 -14.87
C GLU A 219 -26.45 2.31 -13.79
N ASP A 220 -27.56 2.76 -13.20
CA ASP A 220 -28.36 2.03 -12.20
C ASP A 220 -27.58 1.55 -10.95
N ASN A 221 -26.47 2.21 -10.58
CA ASN A 221 -25.62 1.81 -9.46
C ASN A 221 -25.11 0.36 -9.57
N GLU A 222 -24.93 -0.14 -10.78
CA GLU A 222 -24.34 -1.46 -11.00
C GLU A 222 -22.96 -1.58 -10.38
N SER A 223 -22.62 -2.79 -9.97
CA SER A 223 -21.25 -3.15 -9.58
C SER A 223 -20.57 -3.92 -10.68
N LYS A 224 -19.28 -3.73 -10.83
CA LYS A 224 -18.42 -4.52 -11.71
C LYS A 224 -17.48 -5.39 -10.90
N ASN A 225 -17.30 -6.61 -11.34
CA ASN A 225 -16.40 -7.56 -10.69
C ASN A 225 -15.44 -8.14 -11.75
N GLN A 226 -14.16 -8.11 -11.45
CA GLN A 226 -13.12 -8.69 -12.30
C GLN A 226 -12.26 -9.65 -11.48
N ASN A 227 -11.98 -10.81 -12.05
CA ASN A 227 -10.99 -11.71 -11.48
C ASN A 227 -9.80 -11.80 -12.43
N SER A 228 -8.59 -11.83 -11.89
CA SER A 228 -7.41 -12.24 -12.63
C SER A 228 -6.72 -13.43 -11.98
N CYS A 229 -6.15 -14.29 -12.81
CA CYS A 229 -5.30 -15.40 -12.42
C CYS A 229 -4.01 -15.31 -13.23
N ASP A 230 -2.90 -15.15 -12.57
CA ASP A 230 -1.64 -14.87 -13.20
C ASP A 230 -0.61 -15.92 -12.77
N ALA A 231 0.25 -16.34 -13.71
CA ALA A 231 1.39 -17.22 -13.43
C ALA A 231 2.66 -16.62 -14.04
N PHE A 232 3.77 -16.69 -13.32
CA PHE A 232 5.02 -16.12 -13.79
C PHE A 232 6.23 -16.91 -13.33
N ALA A 233 7.32 -16.76 -14.09
CA ALA A 233 8.61 -17.29 -13.76
C ALA A 233 9.70 -16.26 -14.11
N GLN A 234 10.73 -16.19 -13.30
CA GLN A 234 11.93 -15.38 -13.53
C GLN A 234 13.18 -16.19 -13.21
N PHE A 235 14.14 -16.10 -14.10
CA PHE A 235 15.45 -16.69 -13.88
C PHE A 235 16.52 -15.60 -13.88
N ASP A 236 17.23 -15.52 -12.77
CA ASP A 236 18.35 -14.60 -12.56
C ASP A 236 19.63 -15.40 -12.73
N TYR A 237 20.34 -15.15 -13.85
CA TYR A 237 21.52 -15.87 -14.26
C TYR A 237 22.77 -14.99 -14.12
N ASN A 238 23.70 -15.45 -13.29
CA ASN A 238 24.94 -14.76 -12.95
C ASN A 238 26.18 -15.54 -13.46
N PRO A 239 26.44 -15.59 -14.79
CA PRO A 239 27.55 -16.37 -15.35
C PRO A 239 28.91 -15.84 -14.92
N LEU A 240 29.05 -14.54 -14.75
CA LEU A 240 30.29 -13.86 -14.39
C LEU A 240 30.02 -12.88 -13.23
N GLN A 241 31.05 -12.47 -12.50
CA GLN A 241 30.88 -11.52 -11.38
C GLN A 241 30.39 -10.14 -11.80
N TRP A 242 30.62 -9.78 -13.06
CA TRP A 242 30.24 -8.48 -13.65
C TRP A 242 29.02 -8.57 -14.58
N LEU A 243 28.46 -9.77 -14.81
CA LEU A 243 27.36 -9.97 -15.73
C LEU A 243 26.18 -10.65 -15.02
N ASN A 244 25.04 -9.97 -14.99
CA ASN A 244 23.76 -10.50 -14.56
C ASN A 244 22.78 -10.45 -15.73
N ILE A 245 22.12 -11.55 -16.01
CA ILE A 245 21.10 -11.70 -17.05
C ILE A 245 19.81 -12.14 -16.36
N VAL A 246 18.74 -11.35 -16.53
CA VAL A 246 17.42 -11.67 -16.01
C VAL A 246 16.48 -11.97 -17.17
N ALA A 247 15.90 -13.17 -17.18
CA ALA A 247 14.87 -13.58 -18.12
C ALA A 247 13.58 -13.87 -17.35
N SER A 248 12.45 -13.40 -17.86
CA SER A 248 11.17 -13.59 -17.19
C SER A 248 10.02 -13.78 -18.18
N LEU A 249 9.03 -14.54 -17.74
CA LEU A 249 7.77 -14.81 -18.47
C LEU A 249 6.61 -14.64 -17.49
N ARG A 250 5.51 -14.04 -17.97
CA ARG A 250 4.26 -13.93 -17.25
C ARG A 250 3.09 -14.17 -18.20
N HIS A 251 2.07 -14.85 -17.68
CA HIS A 251 0.79 -15.04 -18.33
C HIS A 251 -0.31 -14.55 -17.40
N ASP A 252 -1.15 -13.66 -17.91
CA ASP A 252 -2.26 -13.08 -17.19
C ASP A 252 -3.57 -13.51 -17.87
N TYR A 253 -4.52 -14.00 -17.07
CA TYR A 253 -5.87 -14.34 -17.49
C TYR A 253 -6.88 -13.47 -16.74
N PHE A 254 -7.79 -12.81 -17.46
CA PHE A 254 -8.82 -11.95 -16.91
C PHE A 254 -10.19 -12.50 -17.24
N SER A 255 -11.07 -12.52 -16.23
CA SER A 255 -12.51 -12.68 -16.44
C SER A 255 -13.21 -11.43 -15.89
N ALA A 256 -14.05 -10.81 -16.72
CA ALA A 256 -14.88 -9.67 -16.32
C ALA A 256 -16.35 -10.06 -16.39
N SER A 257 -17.17 -9.52 -15.48
CA SER A 257 -18.64 -9.63 -15.47
C SER A 257 -19.27 -8.25 -15.41
#